data_e759b4634f3b8dbbc7ff8f0218b75c8c
#
_entry.id   e759b4634f3b8dbbc7ff8f0218b75c8c
#
_cell.length_a   1.000
_cell.length_b   1.000
_cell.length_c   1.000
_cell.angle_alpha   90.00
_cell.angle_beta   90.00
_cell.angle_gamma   90.00
#
_symmetry.space_group_name_H-M   'P 1'
#
loop_
_entity.id
_entity.type
_entity.pdbx_description
1 polymer ?
#
loop_
_entity_poly.entity_id
_entity_poly.type
_entity_poly.pdbx_seq_one_letter_code
_entity_poly.pdbx_strand_id
1 'polypeptide(L)'
;MKLNINKTKFEKISNIDVPDIFYNRLKSGIDVVDNAFGDGFLPSSTVVMSGEPGTGKTTFLLQVLEELAIRKYNVGYISGEECIELLKVNCDRIGVKNVLACNETNLNSILKHIPSFDALVIDSFQSLNTNKRGLAHEKECVEKICAAAKKHQTTVFIISHITKTGKMKGSTLLPHSVDVVCHLTRHDDFDEMEDKSVVLNITKNRFGPTLVRELNFTARGYDWTTVKEVKAENTAAPKSQRIKSETTTIKQLAEKIKDGKFSIDEVTKKIKNKPRAYYVLKKLRDDGIIVEADKAGKSKTHYIFKK
;
A
#
# COMPACT_ATOMS: atom_id res chain seq x y z
N MET A 1 -16.83 -12.60 24.84
CA MET A 1 -17.70 -11.52 25.35
C MET A 1 -18.09 -10.63 24.19
N LYS A 2 -19.35 -10.49 23.78
CA LYS A 2 -19.73 -9.68 22.61
C LYS A 2 -19.62 -8.21 22.97
N LEU A 3 -18.89 -7.43 22.15
CA LEU A 3 -18.86 -5.98 22.27
C LEU A 3 -20.26 -5.40 22.16
N ASN A 4 -20.73 -4.74 23.21
CA ASN A 4 -21.98 -4.00 23.16
C ASN A 4 -21.73 -2.63 22.56
N ILE A 5 -21.90 -2.50 21.24
CA ILE A 5 -21.62 -1.27 20.49
C ILE A 5 -22.72 -0.20 20.71
N ASN A 6 -23.80 -0.54 21.42
CA ASN A 6 -24.97 0.33 21.63
C ASN A 6 -24.95 1.03 22.99
N LYS A 7 -23.78 1.46 23.48
CA LYS A 7 -23.73 2.36 24.65
C LYS A 7 -24.11 3.77 24.20
N THR A 8 -25.39 4.13 24.39
CA THR A 8 -25.91 5.49 24.12
C THR A 8 -25.68 6.46 25.28
N LYS A 9 -25.12 6.00 26.42
CA LYS A 9 -24.83 6.83 27.59
C LYS A 9 -23.37 7.28 27.58
N PHE A 10 -23.15 8.54 27.89
CA PHE A 10 -21.80 9.05 28.16
C PHE A 10 -21.27 8.43 29.45
N GLU A 11 -20.07 7.87 29.39
CA GLU A 11 -19.32 7.35 30.53
C GLU A 11 -17.94 8.04 30.58
N LYS A 12 -17.38 8.16 31.80
CA LYS A 12 -15.96 8.60 31.92
C LYS A 12 -15.09 7.53 31.27
N ILE A 13 -14.11 7.96 30.47
CA ILE A 13 -13.16 7.04 29.80
C ILE A 13 -12.47 6.12 30.79
N SER A 14 -12.13 6.63 32.00
CA SER A 14 -11.53 5.84 33.10
C SER A 14 -12.40 4.69 33.61
N ASN A 15 -13.70 4.74 33.38
CA ASN A 15 -14.66 3.74 33.85
C ASN A 15 -15.03 2.71 32.77
N ILE A 16 -14.42 2.82 31.58
CA ILE A 16 -14.68 1.90 30.48
C ILE A 16 -13.79 0.67 30.65
N ASP A 17 -14.40 -0.47 30.88
CA ASP A 17 -13.71 -1.75 30.83
C ASP A 17 -13.29 -2.07 29.41
N VAL A 18 -12.01 -2.24 29.19
CA VAL A 18 -11.45 -2.62 27.89
C VAL A 18 -11.25 -4.14 27.89
N PRO A 19 -11.92 -4.89 26.99
CA PRO A 19 -11.70 -6.32 26.87
C PRO A 19 -10.23 -6.65 26.54
N ASP A 20 -9.70 -7.73 27.13
CA ASP A 20 -8.30 -8.16 27.00
C ASP A 20 -7.85 -8.32 25.54
N ILE A 21 -8.77 -8.66 24.63
CA ILE A 21 -8.49 -8.81 23.20
C ILE A 21 -7.90 -7.54 22.57
N PHE A 22 -8.18 -6.33 23.11
CA PHE A 22 -7.61 -5.09 22.61
C PHE A 22 -6.18 -4.83 23.09
N TYR A 23 -5.75 -5.53 24.15
CA TYR A 23 -4.37 -5.52 24.62
C TYR A 23 -3.54 -6.64 23.95
N ASN A 24 -4.20 -7.67 23.42
CA ASN A 24 -3.57 -8.82 22.78
C ASN A 24 -3.66 -8.71 21.26
N ARG A 25 -2.59 -8.24 20.63
CA ARG A 25 -2.53 -8.16 19.16
C ARG A 25 -2.31 -9.53 18.53
N LEU A 26 -2.80 -9.72 17.30
CA LEU A 26 -2.50 -10.89 16.49
C LEU A 26 -1.05 -10.75 16.00
N LYS A 27 -0.15 -11.55 16.56
CA LYS A 27 1.26 -11.56 16.19
C LYS A 27 1.51 -12.64 15.14
N SER A 28 2.02 -12.23 13.99
CA SER A 28 2.45 -13.16 12.95
C SER A 28 3.75 -13.88 13.34
N GLY A 29 4.56 -13.29 14.24
CA GLY A 29 5.90 -13.73 14.57
C GLY A 29 6.92 -13.46 13.47
N ILE A 30 6.53 -12.70 12.46
CA ILE A 30 7.42 -12.09 11.50
C ILE A 30 7.77 -10.71 12.07
N ASP A 31 8.93 -10.58 12.70
CA ASP A 31 9.31 -9.38 13.45
C ASP A 31 9.16 -8.08 12.65
N VAL A 32 9.59 -8.09 11.40
CA VAL A 32 9.48 -6.91 10.53
C VAL A 32 8.04 -6.51 10.25
N VAL A 33 7.14 -7.48 10.13
CA VAL A 33 5.70 -7.24 9.91
C VAL A 33 5.06 -6.78 11.21
N ASP A 34 5.26 -7.52 12.31
CA ASP A 34 4.66 -7.18 13.60
C ASP A 34 5.09 -5.77 14.05
N ASN A 35 6.38 -5.43 13.96
CA ASN A 35 6.88 -4.09 14.25
C ASN A 35 6.29 -3.02 13.33
N ALA A 36 6.11 -3.33 12.05
CA ALA A 36 5.53 -2.37 11.10
C ALA A 36 4.08 -2.02 11.44
N PHE A 37 3.31 -2.99 11.95
CA PHE A 37 1.91 -2.76 12.31
C PHE A 37 1.69 -2.36 13.78
N GLY A 38 2.77 -2.14 14.57
CA GLY A 38 2.71 -1.66 15.95
C GLY A 38 2.64 -2.80 16.96
N ASP A 39 3.52 -3.77 16.81
CA ASP A 39 3.63 -5.01 17.59
C ASP A 39 2.52 -6.03 17.29
N GLY A 40 2.16 -6.14 15.99
CA GLY A 40 1.12 -7.03 15.49
C GLY A 40 -0.16 -6.32 15.07
N PHE A 41 -1.15 -7.08 14.62
CA PHE A 41 -2.42 -6.54 14.12
C PHE A 41 -3.43 -6.39 15.27
N LEU A 42 -4.07 -5.23 15.34
CA LEU A 42 -5.10 -5.02 16.36
C LEU A 42 -6.40 -5.74 15.93
N PRO A 43 -6.99 -6.60 16.79
CA PRO A 43 -8.31 -7.16 16.54
C PRO A 43 -9.35 -6.07 16.27
N SER A 44 -10.35 -6.35 15.46
CA SER A 44 -11.38 -5.38 15.03
C SER A 44 -10.90 -4.33 14.03
N SER A 45 -9.66 -4.37 13.58
CA SER A 45 -9.12 -3.39 12.64
C SER A 45 -9.33 -3.78 11.18
N THR A 46 -9.37 -2.77 10.34
CA THR A 46 -9.40 -2.92 8.87
C THR A 46 -8.11 -2.36 8.28
N VAL A 47 -7.44 -3.20 7.48
CA VAL A 47 -6.16 -2.90 6.84
C VAL A 47 -6.34 -2.94 5.33
N VAL A 48 -6.02 -1.86 4.64
CA VAL A 48 -5.96 -1.86 3.17
C VAL A 48 -4.52 -2.00 2.72
N MET A 49 -4.28 -3.00 1.88
CA MET A 49 -3.03 -3.18 1.17
C MET A 49 -3.22 -2.86 -0.30
N SER A 50 -2.53 -1.86 -0.79
CA SER A 50 -2.61 -1.42 -2.18
C SER A 50 -1.25 -1.49 -2.88
N GLY A 51 -1.28 -1.50 -4.19
CA GLY A 51 -0.08 -1.54 -5.04
C GLY A 51 -0.43 -1.92 -6.46
N GLU A 52 0.52 -1.74 -7.38
CA GLU A 52 0.36 -2.16 -8.76
C GLU A 52 0.19 -3.68 -8.88
N PRO A 53 -0.44 -4.18 -9.95
CA PRO A 53 -0.48 -5.62 -10.22
C PRO A 53 0.94 -6.23 -10.20
N GLY A 54 1.05 -7.42 -9.62
CA GLY A 54 2.33 -8.13 -9.54
C GLY A 54 3.32 -7.60 -8.49
N THR A 55 2.97 -6.66 -7.60
CA THR A 55 3.85 -6.20 -6.51
C THR A 55 3.97 -7.17 -5.33
N GLY A 56 3.27 -8.30 -5.36
CA GLY A 56 3.36 -9.32 -4.31
C GLY A 56 2.36 -9.16 -3.15
N LYS A 57 1.28 -8.38 -3.30
CA LYS A 57 0.25 -8.18 -2.24
C LYS A 57 -0.36 -9.49 -1.75
N THR A 58 -0.83 -10.32 -2.69
CA THR A 58 -1.39 -11.65 -2.41
C THR A 58 -0.38 -12.53 -1.68
N THR A 59 0.86 -12.59 -2.16
CA THR A 59 1.94 -13.36 -1.53
C THR A 59 2.24 -12.87 -0.11
N PHE A 60 2.32 -11.56 0.10
CA PHE A 60 2.55 -10.96 1.42
C PHE A 60 1.49 -11.42 2.43
N LEU A 61 0.22 -11.24 2.07
CA LEU A 61 -0.88 -11.55 2.98
C LEU A 61 -1.05 -13.06 3.19
N LEU A 62 -0.83 -13.89 2.17
CA LEU A 62 -0.87 -15.35 2.33
C LEU A 62 0.23 -15.85 3.29
N GLN A 63 1.46 -15.35 3.20
CA GLN A 63 2.52 -15.72 4.12
C GLN A 63 2.27 -15.21 5.54
N VAL A 64 1.71 -14.01 5.69
CA VAL A 64 1.29 -13.49 7.01
C VAL A 64 0.18 -14.34 7.61
N LEU A 65 -0.84 -14.72 6.81
CA LEU A 65 -1.91 -15.61 7.28
C LEU A 65 -1.37 -17.00 7.67
N GLU A 66 -0.43 -17.56 6.91
CA GLU A 66 0.18 -18.86 7.25
C GLU A 66 0.83 -18.81 8.62
N GLU A 67 1.61 -17.78 8.90
CA GLU A 67 2.27 -17.58 10.18
C GLU A 67 1.27 -17.35 11.34
N LEU A 68 0.17 -16.69 11.09
CA LEU A 68 -0.94 -16.58 12.05
C LEU A 68 -1.60 -17.95 12.28
N ALA A 69 -1.85 -18.74 11.22
CA ALA A 69 -2.44 -20.06 11.33
C ALA A 69 -1.55 -21.04 12.13
N ILE A 70 -0.23 -21.02 11.93
CA ILE A 70 0.75 -21.77 12.71
C ILE A 70 0.61 -21.43 14.21
N ARG A 71 0.29 -20.18 14.54
CA ARG A 71 0.06 -19.71 15.91
C ARG A 71 -1.38 -19.92 16.42
N LYS A 72 -2.14 -20.77 15.69
CA LYS A 72 -3.50 -21.20 16.06
C LYS A 72 -4.58 -20.11 15.96
N TYR A 73 -4.33 -19.03 15.22
CA TYR A 73 -5.41 -18.14 14.84
C TYR A 73 -6.24 -18.74 13.70
N ASN A 74 -7.54 -18.51 13.72
CA ASN A 74 -8.42 -18.88 12.62
C ASN A 74 -8.28 -17.86 11.50
N VAL A 75 -7.74 -18.26 10.36
CA VAL A 75 -7.44 -17.37 9.26
C VAL A 75 -8.14 -17.78 7.97
N GLY A 76 -8.59 -16.80 7.20
CA GLY A 76 -9.28 -17.03 5.95
C GLY A 76 -8.81 -16.12 4.82
N TYR A 77 -8.95 -16.60 3.59
CA TYR A 77 -8.67 -15.87 2.37
C TYR A 77 -9.83 -16.02 1.39
N ILE A 78 -10.44 -14.89 1.01
CA ILE A 78 -11.52 -14.84 0.01
C ILE A 78 -10.93 -14.31 -1.28
N SER A 79 -10.90 -15.15 -2.31
CA SER A 79 -10.48 -14.79 -3.65
C SER A 79 -11.69 -14.38 -4.50
N GLY A 80 -11.69 -13.16 -5.00
CA GLY A 80 -12.67 -12.67 -5.94
C GLY A 80 -12.14 -12.48 -7.36
N GLU A 81 -10.84 -12.72 -7.59
CA GLU A 81 -10.19 -12.51 -8.89
C GLU A 81 -9.67 -13.81 -9.48
N GLU A 82 -9.04 -14.66 -8.68
CA GLU A 82 -8.46 -15.93 -9.13
C GLU A 82 -9.29 -17.12 -8.66
N CYS A 83 -9.35 -18.18 -9.44
CA CYS A 83 -9.95 -19.44 -8.98
C CYS A 83 -9.06 -20.09 -7.91
N ILE A 84 -9.72 -20.94 -7.09
CA ILE A 84 -9.05 -21.52 -5.92
C ILE A 84 -7.88 -22.45 -6.32
N GLU A 85 -7.95 -23.05 -7.49
CA GLU A 85 -6.92 -23.93 -8.03
C GLU A 85 -5.63 -23.15 -8.34
N LEU A 86 -5.74 -21.96 -8.95
CA LEU A 86 -4.58 -21.08 -9.20
C LEU A 86 -4.01 -20.53 -7.90
N LEU A 87 -4.88 -20.15 -6.97
CA LEU A 87 -4.45 -19.75 -5.63
C LEU A 87 -3.67 -20.89 -4.95
N LYS A 88 -4.12 -22.14 -5.07
CA LYS A 88 -3.43 -23.32 -4.51
C LYS A 88 -2.03 -23.50 -5.10
N VAL A 89 -1.88 -23.37 -6.43
CA VAL A 89 -0.55 -23.44 -7.09
C VAL A 89 0.39 -22.37 -6.52
N ASN A 90 -0.14 -21.16 -6.30
CA ASN A 90 0.63 -20.06 -5.70
C ASN A 90 1.01 -20.37 -4.24
N CYS A 91 0.10 -20.91 -3.45
CA CYS A 91 0.33 -21.34 -2.08
C CYS A 91 1.41 -22.41 -1.99
N ASP A 92 1.40 -23.41 -2.90
CA ASP A 92 2.43 -24.45 -2.94
C ASP A 92 3.83 -23.90 -3.20
N ARG A 93 3.93 -22.92 -4.11
CA ARG A 93 5.19 -22.26 -4.44
C ARG A 93 5.79 -21.49 -3.24
N ILE A 94 4.94 -20.88 -2.41
CA ILE A 94 5.37 -20.03 -1.29
C ILE A 94 5.26 -20.73 0.08
N GLY A 95 4.88 -22.02 0.10
CA GLY A 95 4.86 -22.84 1.31
C GLY A 95 3.64 -22.65 2.22
N VAL A 96 2.55 -22.03 1.74
CA VAL A 96 1.31 -21.80 2.49
C VAL A 96 0.43 -23.07 2.47
N LYS A 97 -0.02 -23.53 3.65
CA LYS A 97 -0.75 -24.80 3.81
C LYS A 97 -1.95 -24.72 4.73
N ASN A 98 -1.96 -23.82 5.70
CA ASN A 98 -2.92 -23.81 6.81
C ASN A 98 -4.02 -22.73 6.66
N VAL A 99 -4.02 -21.98 5.55
CA VAL A 99 -4.99 -20.93 5.29
C VAL A 99 -6.26 -21.51 4.68
N LEU A 100 -7.44 -21.24 5.26
CA LEU A 100 -8.72 -21.58 4.67
C LEU A 100 -9.05 -20.59 3.55
N ALA A 101 -9.49 -21.09 2.40
CA ALA A 101 -9.76 -20.22 1.26
C ALA A 101 -11.06 -20.59 0.54
N CYS A 102 -11.73 -19.58 -0.04
CA CYS A 102 -12.90 -19.77 -0.90
C CYS A 102 -12.95 -18.71 -2.02
N ASN A 103 -13.73 -19.00 -3.07
CA ASN A 103 -14.14 -17.99 -4.04
C ASN A 103 -15.47 -17.37 -3.62
N GLU A 104 -15.50 -16.06 -3.44
CA GLU A 104 -16.72 -15.32 -3.19
C GLU A 104 -16.55 -13.83 -3.58
N THR A 105 -17.60 -13.25 -4.18
CA THR A 105 -17.62 -11.82 -4.53
C THR A 105 -18.85 -11.10 -3.95
N ASN A 106 -19.87 -11.85 -3.54
CA ASN A 106 -21.08 -11.25 -2.97
C ASN A 106 -20.81 -10.72 -1.56
N LEU A 107 -20.93 -9.41 -1.37
CA LEU A 107 -20.68 -8.76 -0.09
C LEU A 107 -21.45 -9.38 1.08
N ASN A 108 -22.75 -9.67 0.90
CA ASN A 108 -23.57 -10.20 2.00
C ASN A 108 -23.14 -11.63 2.39
N SER A 109 -22.66 -12.42 1.45
CA SER A 109 -22.06 -13.74 1.72
C SER A 109 -20.74 -13.59 2.48
N ILE A 110 -19.85 -12.72 2.02
CA ILE A 110 -18.56 -12.42 2.68
C ILE A 110 -18.77 -11.98 4.13
N LEU A 111 -19.73 -11.09 4.39
CA LEU A 111 -20.03 -10.61 5.74
C LEU A 111 -20.45 -11.72 6.71
N LYS A 112 -21.03 -12.83 6.22
CA LYS A 112 -21.39 -14.00 7.04
C LYS A 112 -20.16 -14.82 7.46
N HIS A 113 -19.08 -14.75 6.69
CA HIS A 113 -17.83 -15.46 7.00
C HIS A 113 -16.97 -14.73 8.02
N ILE A 114 -17.02 -13.37 8.07
CA ILE A 114 -16.19 -12.57 8.98
C ILE A 114 -16.20 -13.09 10.42
N PRO A 115 -17.33 -13.47 11.04
CA PRO A 115 -17.37 -13.93 12.44
C PRO A 115 -16.60 -15.22 12.73
N SER A 116 -16.19 -15.97 11.71
CA SER A 116 -15.52 -17.27 11.83
C SER A 116 -13.99 -17.16 11.91
N PHE A 117 -13.45 -15.95 11.73
CA PHE A 117 -12.01 -15.75 11.60
C PHE A 117 -11.48 -14.68 12.57
N ASP A 118 -10.26 -14.88 13.05
CA ASP A 118 -9.49 -13.85 13.74
C ASP A 118 -8.87 -12.88 12.73
N ALA A 119 -8.44 -13.39 11.57
CA ALA A 119 -7.93 -12.61 10.44
C ALA A 119 -8.50 -13.11 9.11
N LEU A 120 -8.99 -12.21 8.29
CA LEU A 120 -9.59 -12.51 6.99
C LEU A 120 -9.06 -11.58 5.91
N VAL A 121 -8.62 -12.14 4.79
CA VAL A 121 -8.23 -11.39 3.57
C VAL A 121 -9.39 -11.40 2.57
N ILE A 122 -9.66 -10.25 1.96
CA ILE A 122 -10.58 -10.07 0.84
C ILE A 122 -9.75 -9.57 -0.36
N ASP A 123 -9.61 -10.39 -1.40
CA ASP A 123 -8.88 -10.11 -2.64
C ASP A 123 -9.81 -10.19 -3.86
N SER A 124 -10.22 -9.09 -4.43
CA SER A 124 -9.90 -7.71 -4.08
C SER A 124 -11.16 -6.88 -3.80
N PHE A 125 -10.97 -5.65 -3.34
CA PHE A 125 -12.08 -4.70 -3.16
C PHE A 125 -12.85 -4.46 -4.47
N GLN A 126 -12.15 -4.51 -5.60
CA GLN A 126 -12.73 -4.26 -6.92
C GLN A 126 -13.63 -5.38 -7.42
N SER A 127 -13.47 -6.59 -6.91
CA SER A 127 -14.28 -7.77 -7.28
C SER A 127 -15.59 -7.88 -6.50
N LEU A 128 -15.75 -7.06 -5.44
CA LEU A 128 -16.95 -7.12 -4.59
C LEU A 128 -18.21 -6.74 -5.36
N ASN A 129 -19.27 -7.51 -5.13
CA ASN A 129 -20.57 -7.30 -5.74
C ASN A 129 -21.64 -6.95 -4.70
N THR A 130 -22.47 -5.95 -5.02
CA THR A 130 -23.66 -5.55 -4.29
C THR A 130 -24.78 -5.22 -5.27
N ASN A 131 -25.97 -4.93 -4.76
CA ASN A 131 -27.08 -4.44 -5.60
C ASN A 131 -26.93 -2.97 -6.01
N LYS A 132 -25.88 -2.28 -5.56
CA LYS A 132 -25.59 -0.87 -5.86
C LYS A 132 -24.47 -0.75 -6.90
N ARG A 133 -24.27 0.45 -7.44
CA ARG A 133 -23.22 0.77 -8.42
C ARG A 133 -22.49 2.06 -8.05
N GLY A 134 -21.29 2.22 -8.59
CA GLY A 134 -20.47 3.42 -8.42
C GLY A 134 -20.13 3.74 -6.97
N LEU A 135 -20.15 5.00 -6.58
CA LEU A 135 -19.80 5.47 -5.25
C LEU A 135 -20.68 4.87 -4.13
N ALA A 136 -21.97 4.64 -4.41
CA ALA A 136 -22.89 4.03 -3.43
C ALA A 136 -22.53 2.56 -3.14
N HIS A 137 -22.05 1.81 -4.16
CA HIS A 137 -21.51 0.47 -4.01
C HIS A 137 -20.25 0.48 -3.13
N GLU A 138 -19.28 1.34 -3.45
CA GLU A 138 -18.05 1.43 -2.68
C GLU A 138 -18.28 1.80 -1.22
N LYS A 139 -19.15 2.79 -0.98
CA LYS A 139 -19.55 3.21 0.37
C LYS A 139 -20.15 2.05 1.16
N GLU A 140 -21.08 1.30 0.55
CA GLU A 140 -21.70 0.14 1.19
C GLU A 140 -20.69 -0.94 1.55
N CYS A 141 -19.78 -1.29 0.62
CA CYS A 141 -18.73 -2.28 0.86
C CYS A 141 -17.85 -1.88 2.06
N VAL A 142 -17.31 -0.66 2.04
CA VAL A 142 -16.42 -0.18 3.09
C VAL A 142 -17.11 -0.13 4.45
N GLU A 143 -18.29 0.51 4.53
CA GLU A 143 -19.03 0.68 5.79
C GLU A 143 -19.41 -0.67 6.41
N LYS A 144 -19.92 -1.61 5.60
CA LYS A 144 -20.36 -2.91 6.10
C LYS A 144 -19.18 -3.79 6.53
N ILE A 145 -18.06 -3.80 5.78
CA ILE A 145 -16.86 -4.56 6.16
C ILE A 145 -16.28 -4.00 7.46
N CYS A 146 -16.08 -2.68 7.55
CA CYS A 146 -15.55 -2.05 8.77
C CYS A 146 -16.45 -2.27 9.98
N ALA A 147 -17.79 -2.21 9.81
CA ALA A 147 -18.73 -2.47 10.89
C ALA A 147 -18.68 -3.94 11.33
N ALA A 148 -18.60 -4.89 10.38
CA ALA A 148 -18.50 -6.32 10.68
C ALA A 148 -17.17 -6.66 11.37
N ALA A 149 -16.05 -6.12 10.91
CA ALA A 149 -14.74 -6.30 11.54
C ALA A 149 -14.78 -5.88 13.03
N LYS A 150 -15.33 -4.69 13.32
CA LYS A 150 -15.49 -4.19 14.69
C LYS A 150 -16.42 -5.04 15.54
N LYS A 151 -17.57 -5.41 14.98
CA LYS A 151 -18.60 -6.19 15.68
C LYS A 151 -18.12 -7.58 16.08
N HIS A 152 -17.34 -8.22 15.19
CA HIS A 152 -16.93 -9.61 15.36
C HIS A 152 -15.49 -9.78 15.83
N GLN A 153 -14.78 -8.66 16.08
CA GLN A 153 -13.38 -8.63 16.54
C GLN A 153 -12.40 -9.28 15.55
N THR A 154 -12.75 -9.28 14.27
CA THR A 154 -11.93 -9.82 13.20
C THR A 154 -11.02 -8.74 12.63
N THR A 155 -9.75 -9.02 12.40
CA THR A 155 -8.88 -8.19 11.58
C THR A 155 -9.16 -8.47 10.12
N VAL A 156 -9.62 -7.49 9.35
CA VAL A 156 -9.92 -7.66 7.93
C VAL A 156 -8.90 -6.94 7.07
N PHE A 157 -8.20 -7.70 6.23
CA PHE A 157 -7.31 -7.19 5.21
C PHE A 157 -8.05 -7.08 3.89
N ILE A 158 -7.91 -5.95 3.22
CA ILE A 158 -8.54 -5.67 1.93
C ILE A 158 -7.44 -5.37 0.92
N ILE A 159 -7.30 -6.21 -0.10
CA ILE A 159 -6.43 -5.90 -1.23
C ILE A 159 -7.14 -4.92 -2.15
N SER A 160 -6.43 -3.88 -2.57
CA SER A 160 -6.91 -2.89 -3.52
C SER A 160 -5.87 -2.58 -4.58
N HIS A 161 -6.30 -2.43 -5.82
CA HIS A 161 -5.43 -2.04 -6.92
C HIS A 161 -5.29 -0.52 -7.01
N ILE A 162 -4.12 -0.06 -7.41
CA ILE A 162 -3.87 1.34 -7.75
C ILE A 162 -3.82 1.54 -9.26
N THR A 163 -4.17 2.74 -9.71
CA THR A 163 -3.96 3.16 -11.09
C THR A 163 -2.48 3.44 -11.35
N LYS A 164 -2.04 3.46 -12.61
CA LYS A 164 -0.69 3.88 -13.02
C LYS A 164 -0.31 5.29 -12.51
N THR A 165 -1.28 6.09 -12.08
CA THR A 165 -1.05 7.41 -11.46
C THR A 165 -0.86 7.33 -9.95
N GLY A 166 -0.82 6.13 -9.35
CA GLY A 166 -0.63 5.90 -7.91
C GLY A 166 -1.87 6.21 -7.05
N LYS A 167 -3.04 6.43 -7.67
CA LYS A 167 -4.32 6.57 -6.92
C LYS A 167 -4.98 5.21 -6.81
N MET A 168 -5.65 4.93 -5.70
CA MET A 168 -6.47 3.72 -5.58
C MET A 168 -7.52 3.71 -6.69
N LYS A 169 -7.62 2.60 -7.40
CA LYS A 169 -8.56 2.44 -8.50
C LYS A 169 -9.97 2.38 -7.92
N GLY A 170 -10.79 3.36 -8.26
CA GLY A 170 -12.22 3.36 -7.97
C GLY A 170 -12.63 3.98 -6.64
N SER A 171 -11.79 4.09 -5.60
CA SER A 171 -12.29 4.55 -4.30
C SER A 171 -11.40 5.61 -3.63
N THR A 172 -11.98 6.79 -3.41
CA THR A 172 -11.44 7.80 -2.49
C THR A 172 -11.91 7.55 -1.05
N LEU A 173 -12.98 6.77 -0.84
CA LEU A 173 -13.57 6.52 0.47
C LEU A 173 -12.80 5.48 1.28
N LEU A 174 -12.28 4.44 0.62
CA LEU A 174 -11.63 3.32 1.27
C LEU A 174 -10.48 3.75 2.20
N PRO A 175 -9.49 4.58 1.78
CA PRO A 175 -8.41 5.02 2.67
C PRO A 175 -8.87 5.82 3.89
N HIS A 176 -9.96 6.59 3.75
CA HIS A 176 -10.48 7.40 4.84
C HIS A 176 -11.21 6.58 5.90
N SER A 177 -11.87 5.51 5.49
CA SER A 177 -12.75 4.71 6.36
C SER A 177 -12.03 3.61 7.12
N VAL A 178 -10.92 3.09 6.60
CA VAL A 178 -10.14 2.00 7.22
C VAL A 178 -9.18 2.51 8.28
N ASP A 179 -8.66 1.61 9.11
CA ASP A 179 -7.77 1.95 10.22
C ASP A 179 -6.32 2.04 9.80
N VAL A 180 -5.88 1.18 8.89
CA VAL A 180 -4.51 1.12 8.38
C VAL A 180 -4.51 1.14 6.86
N VAL A 181 -3.61 1.93 6.27
CA VAL A 181 -3.36 1.97 4.83
C VAL A 181 -1.89 1.71 4.56
N CYS A 182 -1.61 0.67 3.81
CA CYS A 182 -0.27 0.33 3.36
C CYS A 182 -0.19 0.18 1.85
N HIS A 183 0.97 0.48 1.31
CA HIS A 183 1.27 0.42 -0.12
C HIS A 183 2.48 -0.48 -0.33
N LEU A 184 2.38 -1.42 -1.27
CA LEU A 184 3.52 -2.17 -1.78
C LEU A 184 3.93 -1.58 -3.12
N THR A 185 5.20 -1.21 -3.24
CA THR A 185 5.78 -0.70 -4.49
C THR A 185 7.08 -1.45 -4.79
N ARG A 186 7.33 -1.73 -6.06
CA ARG A 186 8.61 -2.26 -6.51
C ARG A 186 9.62 -1.12 -6.64
N HIS A 187 10.86 -1.39 -6.30
CA HIS A 187 11.97 -0.56 -6.73
C HIS A 187 12.33 -0.94 -8.17
N ASP A 188 12.13 0.00 -9.10
CA ASP A 188 12.41 -0.19 -10.54
C ASP A 188 13.91 -0.06 -10.88
N ASP A 189 14.78 0.12 -9.88
CA ASP A 189 16.20 0.48 -10.09
C ASP A 189 17.15 -0.74 -10.18
N PHE A 190 16.63 -1.95 -10.27
CA PHE A 190 17.47 -3.14 -10.36
C PHE A 190 17.36 -3.84 -11.71
N ASP A 191 18.38 -3.62 -12.55
CA ASP A 191 18.74 -4.48 -13.66
C ASP A 191 19.02 -5.90 -13.12
N GLU A 192 18.32 -6.88 -13.70
CA GLU A 192 18.68 -8.31 -13.84
C GLU A 192 19.15 -9.13 -12.62
N MET A 193 19.00 -8.70 -11.37
CA MET A 193 19.29 -9.54 -10.22
C MET A 193 18.06 -10.36 -9.77
N GLU A 194 18.29 -11.62 -9.35
CA GLU A 194 17.26 -12.59 -8.96
C GLU A 194 16.39 -12.13 -7.78
N ASP A 195 16.85 -11.23 -6.94
CA ASP A 195 16.15 -10.71 -5.76
C ASP A 195 15.56 -9.33 -6.03
N LYS A 196 14.23 -9.26 -6.01
CA LYS A 196 13.49 -7.99 -6.21
C LYS A 196 13.18 -7.35 -4.87
N SER A 197 13.58 -6.10 -4.70
CA SER A 197 13.21 -5.30 -3.55
C SER A 197 11.79 -4.76 -3.68
N VAL A 198 11.02 -4.89 -2.61
CA VAL A 198 9.65 -4.36 -2.49
C VAL A 198 9.60 -3.45 -1.26
N VAL A 199 9.05 -2.26 -1.44
CA VAL A 199 8.89 -1.31 -0.34
C VAL A 199 7.47 -1.39 0.21
N LEU A 200 7.37 -1.73 1.49
CA LEU A 200 6.16 -1.58 2.30
C LEU A 200 6.13 -0.18 2.90
N ASN A 201 5.15 0.62 2.50
CA ASN A 201 4.93 1.97 2.99
C ASN A 201 3.58 2.05 3.73
N ILE A 202 3.62 2.22 5.05
CA ILE A 202 2.43 2.42 5.88
C ILE A 202 2.19 3.92 6.01
N THR A 203 1.18 4.42 5.28
CA THR A 203 0.85 5.84 5.18
C THR A 203 -0.20 6.30 6.18
N LYS A 204 -0.97 5.36 6.73
CA LYS A 204 -1.94 5.57 7.80
C LYS A 204 -1.92 4.38 8.73
N ASN A 205 -1.78 4.63 10.03
CA ASN A 205 -1.94 3.62 11.06
C ASN A 205 -2.53 4.27 12.33
N ARG A 206 -3.76 3.94 12.66
CA ARG A 206 -4.42 4.47 13.87
C ARG A 206 -3.89 3.86 15.15
N PHE A 207 -3.21 2.73 15.06
CA PHE A 207 -2.84 1.90 16.21
C PHE A 207 -1.33 1.62 16.31
N GLY A 208 -0.54 2.27 15.46
CA GLY A 208 0.90 2.08 15.39
C GLY A 208 1.60 3.16 14.56
N PRO A 209 2.88 2.97 14.28
CA PRO A 209 3.67 3.94 13.52
C PRO A 209 3.27 3.97 12.03
N THR A 210 3.52 5.11 11.41
CA THR A 210 3.67 5.20 9.96
C THR A 210 5.15 5.00 9.63
N LEU A 211 5.47 4.14 8.70
CA LEU A 211 6.87 3.80 8.40
C LEU A 211 7.02 3.25 6.99
N VAL A 212 8.26 3.10 6.61
CA VAL A 212 8.66 2.49 5.36
C VAL A 212 9.69 1.41 5.64
N ARG A 213 9.51 0.25 4.99
CA ARG A 213 10.42 -0.90 5.07
C ARG A 213 10.68 -1.44 3.69
N GLU A 214 11.92 -1.76 3.43
CA GLU A 214 12.33 -2.52 2.26
C GLU A 214 12.31 -4.00 2.60
N LEU A 215 11.64 -4.78 1.76
CA LEU A 215 11.45 -6.22 1.92
C LEU A 215 12.09 -6.94 0.74
N ASN A 216 12.74 -8.05 0.99
CA ASN A 216 13.27 -8.89 -0.06
C ASN A 216 12.20 -9.83 -0.61
N PHE A 217 12.00 -9.84 -1.94
CA PHE A 217 11.00 -10.65 -2.63
C PHE A 217 11.65 -11.59 -3.63
N THR A 218 11.55 -12.86 -3.35
CA THR A 218 12.18 -13.95 -4.11
C THR A 218 11.16 -14.76 -4.91
N ALA A 219 11.61 -15.74 -5.66
CA ALA A 219 10.74 -16.71 -6.34
C ALA A 219 9.84 -17.51 -5.37
N ARG A 220 10.26 -17.66 -4.10
CA ARG A 220 9.52 -18.35 -3.04
C ARG A 220 8.68 -17.41 -2.16
N GLY A 221 8.51 -16.15 -2.55
CA GLY A 221 7.81 -15.13 -1.79
C GLY A 221 8.75 -14.20 -1.02
N TYR A 222 8.25 -13.60 0.05
CA TYR A 222 9.05 -12.70 0.88
C TYR A 222 10.05 -13.47 1.74
N ASP A 223 11.29 -13.00 1.73
CA ASP A 223 12.31 -13.38 2.68
C ASP A 223 12.32 -12.37 3.84
N TRP A 224 11.87 -12.81 5.00
CA TRP A 224 11.72 -11.98 6.18
C TRP A 224 13.03 -11.79 6.97
N THR A 225 14.10 -12.52 6.61
CA THR A 225 15.38 -12.49 7.32
C THR A 225 16.23 -11.28 6.94
N THR A 226 16.05 -10.77 5.74
CA THR A 226 16.83 -9.66 5.20
C THR A 226 15.97 -8.41 5.08
N VAL A 227 15.98 -7.56 6.11
CA VAL A 227 15.22 -6.31 6.14
C VAL A 227 16.15 -5.13 6.27
N LYS A 228 16.02 -4.15 5.39
CA LYS A 228 16.73 -2.86 5.50
C LYS A 228 15.76 -1.80 5.99
N GLU A 229 16.12 -1.13 7.06
CA GLU A 229 15.44 0.11 7.44
C GLU A 229 15.74 1.18 6.38
N VAL A 230 14.73 1.60 5.66
CA VAL A 230 14.85 2.76 4.77
C VAL A 230 14.64 4.00 5.63
N LYS A 231 15.68 4.79 5.84
CA LYS A 231 15.50 6.13 6.42
C LYS A 231 14.50 6.88 5.55
N ALA A 232 13.54 7.55 6.16
CA ALA A 232 12.42 8.23 5.49
C ALA A 232 12.84 9.25 4.40
N GLU A 233 14.12 9.58 4.33
CA GLU A 233 14.70 10.47 3.32
C GLU A 233 14.63 9.92 1.88
N ASN A 234 14.50 8.60 1.68
CA ASN A 234 14.47 7.97 0.35
C ASN A 234 13.07 7.50 -0.10
N THR A 235 12.08 7.59 0.76
CA THR A 235 10.72 7.22 0.39
C THR A 235 10.02 8.44 -0.17
N ALA A 236 9.51 8.27 -1.37
CA ALA A 236 8.82 9.26 -2.18
C ALA A 236 8.22 10.40 -1.35
N ALA A 237 8.98 11.46 -1.14
CA ALA A 237 8.43 12.76 -0.79
C ALA A 237 7.19 12.97 -1.65
N PRO A 238 6.08 13.55 -1.11
CA PRO A 238 4.90 13.89 -1.90
C PRO A 238 5.36 14.44 -3.24
N LYS A 239 4.75 14.06 -4.34
CA LYS A 239 5.20 14.46 -5.70
C LYS A 239 5.62 15.94 -5.78
N SER A 240 4.97 16.79 -4.97
CA SER A 240 5.30 18.22 -4.82
C SER A 240 6.67 18.50 -4.15
N GLN A 241 7.10 17.72 -3.15
CA GLN A 241 8.41 17.90 -2.49
C GLN A 241 9.54 17.34 -3.35
N ARG A 242 9.32 16.20 -4.02
CA ARG A 242 10.30 15.61 -4.94
C ARG A 242 10.54 16.52 -6.14
N ILE A 243 9.48 17.15 -6.67
CA ILE A 243 9.62 18.16 -7.74
C ILE A 243 10.37 19.38 -7.24
N LYS A 244 10.13 19.84 -6.00
CA LYS A 244 10.87 20.97 -5.40
C LYS A 244 12.36 20.67 -5.28
N SER A 245 12.76 19.47 -4.82
CA SER A 245 14.19 19.08 -4.72
C SER A 245 14.85 18.94 -6.09
N GLU A 246 14.15 18.34 -7.07
CA GLU A 246 14.63 18.25 -8.45
C GLU A 246 14.71 19.63 -9.11
N THR A 247 13.78 20.52 -8.83
CA THR A 247 13.83 21.93 -9.29
C THR A 247 15.05 22.65 -8.73
N THR A 248 15.38 22.44 -7.44
CA THR A 248 16.58 23.00 -6.81
C THR A 248 17.84 22.47 -7.49
N THR A 249 17.89 21.17 -7.78
CA THR A 249 19.02 20.53 -8.50
C THR A 249 19.19 21.11 -9.90
N ILE A 250 18.09 21.35 -10.63
CA ILE A 250 18.14 21.95 -11.98
C ILE A 250 18.54 23.43 -11.91
N LYS A 251 18.10 24.18 -10.88
CA LYS A 251 18.56 25.56 -10.64
C LYS A 251 20.07 25.62 -10.42
N GLN A 252 20.60 24.77 -9.55
CA GLN A 252 22.04 24.67 -9.31
C GLN A 252 22.83 24.25 -10.56
N LEU A 253 22.24 23.42 -11.43
CA LEU A 253 22.83 23.09 -12.74
C LEU A 253 22.86 24.33 -13.64
N ALA A 254 21.75 25.07 -13.75
CA ALA A 254 21.66 26.27 -14.58
C ALA A 254 22.63 27.39 -14.12
N GLU A 255 22.82 27.55 -12.80
CA GLU A 255 23.79 28.51 -12.23
C GLU A 255 25.25 28.21 -12.58
N LYS A 256 25.57 26.94 -12.84
CA LYS A 256 26.94 26.50 -13.24
C LYS A 256 27.21 26.63 -14.74
N ILE A 257 26.17 26.90 -15.54
CA ILE A 257 26.27 27.06 -16.99
C ILE A 257 26.37 28.56 -17.31
N LYS A 258 27.43 28.95 -18.02
CA LYS A 258 27.77 30.34 -18.28
C LYS A 258 26.64 31.25 -18.79
N ASP A 259 25.71 30.67 -19.54
CA ASP A 259 24.53 31.38 -20.11
C ASP A 259 23.23 31.04 -19.40
N GLY A 260 23.24 30.22 -18.35
CA GLY A 260 22.03 29.75 -17.63
C GLY A 260 21.10 28.88 -18.45
N LYS A 261 21.49 28.50 -19.68
CA LYS A 261 20.72 27.66 -20.61
C LYS A 261 21.07 26.20 -20.43
N PHE A 262 20.10 25.33 -20.20
CA PHE A 262 20.31 23.89 -20.00
C PHE A 262 19.43 23.06 -20.91
N SER A 263 19.93 21.89 -21.31
CA SER A 263 19.24 20.92 -22.17
C SER A 263 18.67 19.75 -21.38
N ILE A 264 17.75 19.00 -22.00
CA ILE A 264 17.22 17.75 -21.45
C ILE A 264 18.34 16.74 -21.14
N ASP A 265 19.38 16.68 -21.94
CA ASP A 265 20.49 15.72 -21.76
C ASP A 265 21.30 16.04 -20.49
N GLU A 266 21.51 17.34 -20.19
CA GLU A 266 22.21 17.76 -18.97
C GLU A 266 21.37 17.48 -17.73
N VAL A 267 20.06 17.71 -17.79
CA VAL A 267 19.13 17.36 -16.73
C VAL A 267 19.07 15.84 -16.54
N THR A 268 19.04 15.07 -17.63
CA THR A 268 19.05 13.60 -17.57
C THR A 268 20.32 13.07 -16.89
N LYS A 269 21.49 13.64 -17.20
CA LYS A 269 22.75 13.27 -16.52
C LYS A 269 22.71 13.51 -15.02
N LYS A 270 22.01 14.53 -14.55
CA LYS A 270 21.87 14.86 -13.13
C LYS A 270 20.80 14.04 -12.42
N ILE A 271 19.64 13.88 -13.05
CA ILE A 271 18.51 13.10 -12.47
C ILE A 271 18.73 11.59 -12.67
N LYS A 272 19.66 11.18 -13.58
CA LYS A 272 19.97 9.79 -13.94
C LYS A 272 18.74 8.97 -14.40
N ASN A 273 17.66 9.64 -14.82
CA ASN A 273 16.42 9.02 -15.28
C ASN A 273 15.79 9.89 -16.38
N LYS A 274 15.87 9.45 -17.63
CA LYS A 274 15.44 10.25 -18.78
C LYS A 274 13.91 10.52 -18.81
N PRO A 275 13.02 9.55 -18.60
CA PRO A 275 11.57 9.80 -18.49
C PRO A 275 11.24 10.80 -17.37
N ARG A 276 11.93 10.72 -16.24
CA ARG A 276 11.74 11.62 -15.10
C ARG A 276 12.22 13.04 -15.40
N ALA A 277 13.35 13.20 -16.05
CA ALA A 277 13.86 14.48 -16.50
C ALA A 277 12.86 15.19 -17.44
N TYR A 278 12.30 14.45 -18.39
CA TYR A 278 11.23 14.97 -19.27
C TYR A 278 9.99 15.42 -18.49
N TYR A 279 9.53 14.60 -17.56
CA TYR A 279 8.37 14.94 -16.73
C TYR A 279 8.59 16.21 -15.90
N VAL A 280 9.74 16.35 -15.26
CA VAL A 280 10.06 17.52 -14.42
C VAL A 280 10.17 18.77 -15.27
N LEU A 281 10.88 18.72 -16.41
CA LEU A 281 10.99 19.85 -17.32
C LEU A 281 9.63 20.27 -17.90
N LYS A 282 8.82 19.30 -18.32
CA LYS A 282 7.45 19.57 -18.79
C LYS A 282 6.66 20.30 -17.71
N LYS A 283 6.68 19.82 -16.48
CA LYS A 283 5.96 20.42 -15.37
C LYS A 283 6.47 21.83 -15.05
N LEU A 284 7.77 22.04 -14.98
CA LEU A 284 8.36 23.36 -14.74
C LEU A 284 7.98 24.37 -15.84
N ARG A 285 7.86 23.90 -17.07
CA ARG A 285 7.40 24.73 -18.20
C ARG A 285 5.89 25.04 -18.07
N ASP A 286 5.08 24.01 -17.78
CA ASP A 286 3.62 24.17 -17.63
C ASP A 286 3.29 25.07 -16.42
N ASP A 287 4.09 25.03 -15.35
CA ASP A 287 4.01 25.91 -14.18
C ASP A 287 4.62 27.32 -14.46
N GLY A 288 5.14 27.57 -15.66
CA GLY A 288 5.72 28.86 -16.06
C GLY A 288 7.04 29.21 -15.37
N ILE A 289 7.73 28.24 -14.75
CA ILE A 289 8.99 28.42 -14.00
C ILE A 289 10.20 28.45 -14.94
N ILE A 290 10.13 27.71 -16.05
CA ILE A 290 11.14 27.73 -17.12
C ILE A 290 10.47 28.06 -18.45
N VAL A 291 11.26 28.60 -19.37
CA VAL A 291 10.84 28.87 -20.75
C VAL A 291 11.86 28.28 -21.74
N GLU A 292 11.40 27.98 -22.95
CA GLU A 292 12.28 27.56 -24.04
C GLU A 292 13.10 28.76 -24.48
N ALA A 293 14.43 28.66 -24.40
CA ALA A 293 15.35 29.74 -24.75
C ALA A 293 15.69 29.78 -26.23
N ASP A 294 16.02 28.60 -26.82
CA ASP A 294 16.38 28.44 -28.24
C ASP A 294 16.16 27.00 -28.73
N LYS A 295 15.87 26.87 -30.02
CA LYS A 295 15.96 25.58 -30.74
C LYS A 295 17.30 25.52 -31.50
N ALA A 296 18.31 24.93 -30.90
CA ALA A 296 19.57 24.70 -31.61
C ALA A 296 19.46 23.49 -32.54
N GLY A 297 19.14 23.73 -33.85
CA GLY A 297 19.13 22.71 -34.89
C GLY A 297 17.99 21.67 -34.73
N LYS A 298 18.03 20.59 -35.50
CA LYS A 298 16.97 19.55 -35.56
C LYS A 298 16.73 18.74 -34.29
N SER A 299 17.44 18.95 -33.16
CA SER A 299 17.44 17.97 -32.06
C SER A 299 17.54 18.46 -30.61
N LYS A 300 17.79 19.74 -30.29
CA LYS A 300 17.99 20.12 -28.88
C LYS A 300 17.25 21.41 -28.51
N THR A 301 16.25 21.28 -27.65
CA THR A 301 15.60 22.44 -27.00
C THR A 301 16.39 22.80 -25.72
N HIS A 302 16.77 24.06 -25.57
CA HIS A 302 17.34 24.61 -24.34
C HIS A 302 16.29 25.34 -23.54
N TYR A 303 16.41 25.28 -22.23
CA TYR A 303 15.52 25.92 -21.27
C TYR A 303 16.28 26.91 -20.40
N ILE A 304 15.58 27.93 -19.92
CA ILE A 304 16.10 28.94 -18.98
C ILE A 304 15.04 29.18 -17.89
N PHE A 305 15.50 29.45 -16.66
CA PHE A 305 14.59 29.89 -15.60
C PHE A 305 14.07 31.29 -15.89
N LYS A 306 12.77 31.50 -15.70
CA LYS A 306 12.16 32.79 -15.78
C LYS A 306 12.64 33.63 -14.61
N LYS A 307 13.14 34.87 -14.89
CA LYS A 307 13.56 35.84 -13.88
C LYS A 307 12.38 36.38 -13.10
#